data_b6f4e11b1e370e34623d3ec9918a2edd
#
_entry.id   b6f4e11b1e370e34623d3ec9918a2edd
#
_cell.length_a   1.000
_cell.length_b   1.000
_cell.length_c   1.000
_cell.angle_alpha   90.00
_cell.angle_beta   90.00
_cell.angle_gamma   90.00
#
_symmetry.space_group_name_H-M   'P 1'
#
loop_
_entity.id
_entity.type
_entity.pdbx_description
1 polymer ?
#
loop_
_entity_poly.entity_id
_entity_poly.type
_entity_poly.pdbx_seq_one_letter_code
_entity_poly.pdbx_strand_id
1 'polypeptide(L)'
;MAPPKPGGKAKKVVGLIKLALEAGKATPAPPVGPALGAKGVNIMAFCKDYNARTADKVGYVIPVEITVYDDRSFTFILKTPPASVLLLKAAGVEKGAKDPKQEKVGKITIDQLRAIATEKLPDLNCTTIESAMRIIAGTAANMGIDIDPPVLEPKKKELVL
;
A
#
# COMPACT_ATOMS: atom_id res chain seq x y z
N MET A 1 3.95 9.83 -19.82
CA MET A 1 2.70 9.80 -20.61
C MET A 1 1.63 10.53 -19.79
N ALA A 2 1.20 11.69 -20.25
CA ALA A 2 0.22 12.49 -19.51
C ALA A 2 -1.15 11.78 -19.45
N PRO A 3 -1.93 11.93 -18.37
CA PRO A 3 -3.27 11.36 -18.30
C PRO A 3 -4.17 12.00 -19.37
N PRO A 4 -5.09 11.25 -19.98
CA PRO A 4 -5.99 11.79 -20.99
C PRO A 4 -6.84 12.91 -20.39
N LYS A 5 -6.84 14.08 -21.07
CA LYS A 5 -7.69 15.22 -20.71
C LYS A 5 -9.17 14.79 -20.74
N PRO A 6 -9.97 15.11 -19.73
CA PRO A 6 -11.41 14.86 -19.76
C PRO A 6 -12.07 15.91 -20.69
N GLY A 7 -12.30 15.51 -21.92
CA GLY A 7 -13.22 16.21 -22.83
C GLY A 7 -14.63 15.69 -22.57
N GLY A 8 -15.43 16.40 -21.81
CA GLY A 8 -16.83 16.04 -21.53
C GLY A 8 -17.29 16.69 -20.23
N LYS A 9 -18.58 17.01 -20.13
CA LYS A 9 -19.25 17.57 -18.94
C LYS A 9 -18.68 16.95 -17.67
N ALA A 10 -18.30 17.78 -16.69
CA ALA A 10 -17.73 17.32 -15.43
C ALA A 10 -18.60 16.22 -14.81
N LYS A 11 -18.12 14.98 -14.87
CA LYS A 11 -18.83 13.82 -14.34
C LYS A 11 -18.88 13.94 -12.84
N LYS A 12 -20.07 13.79 -12.26
CA LYS A 12 -20.24 13.87 -10.82
C LYS A 12 -19.71 12.57 -10.17
N VAL A 13 -18.84 12.72 -9.17
CA VAL A 13 -18.33 11.57 -8.40
C VAL A 13 -19.42 11.09 -7.46
N VAL A 14 -19.81 9.82 -7.59
CA VAL A 14 -20.81 9.15 -6.74
C VAL A 14 -20.16 8.50 -5.52
N GLY A 15 -18.92 8.05 -5.65
CA GLY A 15 -18.22 7.44 -4.56
C GLY A 15 -16.77 7.07 -4.86
N LEU A 16 -16.03 6.86 -3.78
CA LEU A 16 -14.67 6.37 -3.80
C LEU A 16 -14.63 4.99 -3.14
N ILE A 17 -13.97 4.04 -3.76
CA ILE A 17 -13.77 2.68 -3.24
C ILE A 17 -12.27 2.44 -3.12
N LYS A 18 -11.83 1.97 -1.96
CA LYS A 18 -10.43 1.61 -1.71
C LYS A 18 -10.34 0.11 -1.46
N LEU A 19 -9.53 -0.56 -2.25
CA LEU A 19 -9.31 -2.01 -2.13
C LEU A 19 -7.80 -2.29 -2.17
N ALA A 20 -7.41 -3.39 -1.54
CA ALA A 20 -6.06 -3.93 -1.64
C ALA A 20 -6.15 -5.34 -2.21
N LEU A 21 -5.59 -5.56 -3.38
CA LEU A 21 -5.72 -6.80 -4.14
C LEU A 21 -4.35 -7.34 -4.53
N GLU A 22 -4.24 -8.66 -4.65
CA GLU A 22 -3.03 -9.27 -5.20
C GLU A 22 -2.88 -8.93 -6.68
N ALA A 23 -1.68 -8.53 -7.07
CA ALA A 23 -1.37 -8.17 -8.44
C ALA A 23 -1.59 -9.36 -9.39
N GLY A 24 -2.28 -9.11 -10.51
CA GLY A 24 -2.57 -10.12 -11.52
C GLY A 24 -3.62 -11.16 -11.15
N LYS A 25 -4.21 -11.09 -9.94
CA LYS A 25 -5.19 -12.06 -9.45
C LYS A 25 -6.53 -11.46 -9.05
N ALA A 26 -6.88 -10.30 -9.57
CA ALA A 26 -8.19 -9.73 -9.32
C ALA A 26 -9.29 -10.60 -9.95
N THR A 27 -10.24 -11.02 -9.12
CA THR A 27 -11.41 -11.84 -9.51
C THR A 27 -12.70 -11.18 -9.03
N PRO A 28 -13.86 -11.50 -9.63
CA PRO A 28 -15.15 -11.00 -9.18
C PRO A 28 -15.58 -11.49 -7.78
N ALA A 29 -14.82 -12.42 -7.21
CA ALA A 29 -15.05 -12.92 -5.86
C ALA A 29 -14.86 -11.81 -4.80
N PRO A 30 -15.39 -11.97 -3.57
CA PRO A 30 -15.10 -11.03 -2.49
C PRO A 30 -13.58 -10.84 -2.30
N PRO A 31 -13.10 -9.60 -2.06
CA PRO A 31 -13.86 -8.38 -1.71
C PRO A 31 -14.31 -7.50 -2.89
N VAL A 32 -13.94 -7.82 -4.13
CA VAL A 32 -14.16 -6.99 -5.32
C VAL A 32 -15.64 -6.91 -5.72
N GLY A 33 -16.30 -8.06 -5.81
CA GLY A 33 -17.68 -8.19 -6.25
C GLY A 33 -18.64 -7.30 -5.45
N PRO A 34 -18.75 -7.48 -4.13
CA PRO A 34 -19.65 -6.68 -3.29
C PRO A 34 -19.33 -5.18 -3.30
N ALA A 35 -18.06 -4.81 -3.30
CA ALA A 35 -17.63 -3.41 -3.27
C ALA A 35 -17.99 -2.64 -4.54
N LEU A 36 -17.78 -3.24 -5.71
CA LEU A 36 -18.09 -2.64 -7.01
C LEU A 36 -19.55 -2.82 -7.38
N GLY A 37 -20.15 -3.97 -7.03
CA GLY A 37 -21.56 -4.29 -7.31
C GLY A 37 -22.51 -3.31 -6.64
N ALA A 38 -22.25 -2.91 -5.40
CA ALA A 38 -23.03 -1.91 -4.66
C ALA A 38 -23.09 -0.54 -5.37
N LYS A 39 -22.10 -0.23 -6.23
CA LYS A 39 -22.03 1.01 -7.00
C LYS A 39 -22.40 0.83 -8.48
N GLY A 40 -22.83 -0.37 -8.89
CA GLY A 40 -23.24 -0.66 -10.25
C GLY A 40 -22.14 -0.61 -11.30
N VAL A 41 -20.90 -0.80 -10.90
CA VAL A 41 -19.71 -0.77 -11.77
C VAL A 41 -19.52 -2.13 -12.44
N ASN A 42 -19.02 -2.15 -13.67
CA ASN A 42 -18.69 -3.38 -14.39
C ASN A 42 -17.46 -4.06 -13.78
N ILE A 43 -17.69 -5.10 -12.98
CA ILE A 43 -16.66 -5.82 -12.24
C ILE A 43 -15.64 -6.50 -13.17
N MET A 44 -16.13 -7.10 -14.26
CA MET A 44 -15.27 -7.83 -15.21
C MET A 44 -14.30 -6.91 -15.94
N ALA A 45 -14.78 -5.73 -16.36
CA ALA A 45 -13.94 -4.73 -17.00
C ALA A 45 -12.84 -4.25 -16.03
N PHE A 46 -13.20 -3.98 -14.77
CA PHE A 46 -12.23 -3.60 -13.74
C PHE A 46 -11.17 -4.69 -13.51
N CYS A 47 -11.57 -5.94 -13.31
CA CYS A 47 -10.63 -7.04 -13.08
C CYS A 47 -9.66 -7.22 -14.25
N LYS A 48 -10.14 -7.11 -15.48
CA LYS A 48 -9.31 -7.20 -16.69
C LYS A 48 -8.28 -6.08 -16.76
N ASP A 49 -8.71 -4.84 -16.55
CA ASP A 49 -7.83 -3.67 -16.61
C ASP A 49 -6.83 -3.67 -15.47
N TYR A 50 -7.26 -4.03 -14.25
CA TYR A 50 -6.39 -4.15 -13.09
C TYR A 50 -5.30 -5.21 -13.31
N ASN A 51 -5.68 -6.42 -13.72
CA ASN A 51 -4.74 -7.50 -13.99
C ASN A 51 -3.75 -7.14 -15.09
N ALA A 52 -4.19 -6.46 -16.16
CA ALA A 52 -3.31 -5.99 -17.22
C ALA A 52 -2.27 -4.99 -16.72
N ARG A 53 -2.67 -4.04 -15.86
CA ARG A 53 -1.76 -3.00 -15.33
C ARG A 53 -0.86 -3.48 -14.19
N THR A 54 -1.16 -4.61 -13.57
CA THR A 54 -0.40 -5.17 -12.45
C THR A 54 0.35 -6.44 -12.80
N ALA A 55 0.34 -6.84 -14.07
CA ALA A 55 1.02 -8.06 -14.54
C ALA A 55 2.52 -8.10 -14.21
N ASP A 56 3.18 -6.94 -14.21
CA ASP A 56 4.62 -6.82 -13.91
C ASP A 56 4.97 -6.97 -12.43
N LYS A 57 3.97 -6.89 -11.54
CA LYS A 57 4.14 -6.88 -10.09
C LYS A 57 3.51 -8.07 -9.37
N VAL A 58 3.49 -9.22 -10.03
CA VAL A 58 2.93 -10.46 -9.47
C VAL A 58 3.60 -10.80 -8.14
N GLY A 59 2.79 -11.18 -7.15
CA GLY A 59 3.26 -11.51 -5.79
C GLY A 59 3.31 -10.33 -4.82
N TYR A 60 2.86 -9.14 -5.24
CA TYR A 60 2.63 -8.00 -4.36
C TYR A 60 1.14 -7.72 -4.21
N VAL A 61 0.78 -7.22 -3.04
CA VAL A 61 -0.55 -6.65 -2.82
C VAL A 61 -0.51 -5.19 -3.26
N ILE A 62 -1.33 -4.81 -4.23
CA ILE A 62 -1.37 -3.43 -4.75
C ILE A 62 -2.68 -2.78 -4.35
N PRO A 63 -2.62 -1.69 -3.56
CA PRO A 63 -3.80 -0.91 -3.24
C PRO A 63 -4.30 -0.17 -4.48
N VAL A 64 -5.61 -0.11 -4.63
CA VAL A 64 -6.29 0.61 -5.71
C VAL A 64 -7.35 1.53 -5.14
N GLU A 65 -7.37 2.76 -5.61
CA GLU A 65 -8.45 3.73 -5.36
C GLU A 65 -9.29 3.87 -6.62
N ILE A 66 -10.56 3.49 -6.52
CA ILE A 66 -11.51 3.49 -7.63
C ILE A 66 -12.48 4.63 -7.41
N THR A 67 -12.53 5.57 -8.34
CA THR A 67 -13.53 6.65 -8.38
C THR A 67 -14.66 6.25 -9.29
N VAL A 68 -15.87 6.21 -8.76
CA VAL A 68 -17.10 5.88 -9.48
C VAL A 68 -17.87 7.15 -9.80
N TYR A 69 -18.31 7.27 -11.05
CA TYR A 69 -19.09 8.39 -11.54
C TYR A 69 -20.59 8.05 -11.70
N ASP A 70 -21.42 9.08 -11.84
CA ASP A 70 -22.87 8.98 -11.97
C ASP A 70 -23.32 8.16 -13.18
N ASP A 71 -22.53 8.17 -14.25
CA ASP A 71 -22.75 7.37 -15.47
C ASP A 71 -22.29 5.90 -15.34
N ARG A 72 -22.01 5.40 -14.13
CA ARG A 72 -21.45 4.07 -13.83
C ARG A 72 -20.07 3.81 -14.46
N SER A 73 -19.45 4.83 -15.04
CA SER A 73 -18.06 4.74 -15.43
C SER A 73 -17.15 4.82 -14.18
N PHE A 74 -15.95 4.29 -14.30
CA PHE A 74 -14.98 4.31 -13.21
C PHE A 74 -13.60 4.73 -13.73
N THR A 75 -12.85 5.32 -12.87
CA THR A 75 -11.41 5.50 -13.03
C THR A 75 -10.70 4.95 -11.82
N PHE A 76 -9.50 4.41 -11.97
CA PHE A 76 -8.76 3.90 -10.84
C PHE A 76 -7.29 4.30 -10.90
N ILE A 77 -6.72 4.45 -9.72
CA ILE A 77 -5.31 4.79 -9.49
C ILE A 77 -4.70 3.66 -8.69
N LEU A 78 -3.57 3.13 -9.18
CA LEU A 78 -2.78 2.15 -8.46
C LEU A 78 -1.80 2.88 -7.54
N LYS A 79 -1.71 2.43 -6.30
CA LYS A 79 -0.72 2.91 -5.33
C LYS A 79 0.43 1.94 -5.19
N THR A 80 1.49 2.36 -4.51
CA THR A 80 2.60 1.47 -4.18
C THR A 80 2.17 0.43 -3.16
N PRO A 81 2.80 -0.75 -3.13
CA PRO A 81 2.47 -1.80 -2.17
C PRO A 81 2.50 -1.28 -0.72
N PRO A 82 1.67 -1.81 0.20
CA PRO A 82 1.70 -1.42 1.60
C PRO A 82 3.09 -1.66 2.20
N ALA A 83 3.55 -0.71 3.02
CA ALA A 83 4.86 -0.82 3.69
C ALA A 83 5.00 -2.11 4.51
N SER A 84 3.90 -2.58 5.11
CA SER A 84 3.88 -3.85 5.85
C SER A 84 4.22 -5.05 4.98
N VAL A 85 3.68 -5.13 3.77
CA VAL A 85 3.96 -6.24 2.84
C VAL A 85 5.41 -6.20 2.36
N LEU A 86 5.94 -5.01 2.06
CA LEU A 86 7.33 -4.83 1.66
C LEU A 86 8.29 -5.22 2.79
N LEU A 87 7.97 -4.85 4.03
CA LEU A 87 8.77 -5.19 5.21
C LEU A 87 8.77 -6.70 5.49
N LEU A 88 7.62 -7.37 5.41
CA LEU A 88 7.54 -8.84 5.57
C LEU A 88 8.37 -9.57 4.53
N LYS A 89 8.30 -9.12 3.28
CA LYS A 89 9.06 -9.70 2.18
C LYS A 89 10.58 -9.47 2.34
N ALA A 90 10.99 -8.29 2.79
CA ALA A 90 12.39 -7.96 3.04
C ALA A 90 12.96 -8.74 4.23
N ALA A 91 12.16 -8.95 5.27
CA ALA A 91 12.52 -9.75 6.44
C ALA A 91 12.42 -11.27 6.22
N GLY A 92 11.81 -11.72 5.10
CA GLY A 92 11.58 -13.14 4.82
C GLY A 92 10.59 -13.82 5.75
N VAL A 93 9.63 -13.07 6.29
CA VAL A 93 8.65 -13.55 7.29
C VAL A 93 7.25 -13.47 6.69
N GLU A 94 6.43 -14.49 6.93
CA GLU A 94 5.05 -14.54 6.43
C GLU A 94 4.11 -13.61 7.20
N LYS A 95 4.35 -13.43 8.50
CA LYS A 95 3.46 -12.67 9.38
C LYS A 95 4.26 -11.89 10.43
N GLY A 96 3.74 -10.71 10.78
CA GLY A 96 4.29 -9.91 11.87
C GLY A 96 4.05 -10.52 13.25
N ALA A 97 4.77 -10.02 14.26
CA ALA A 97 4.65 -10.46 15.64
C ALA A 97 3.26 -10.21 16.20
N LYS A 98 2.81 -11.12 17.06
CA LYS A 98 1.56 -10.94 17.82
C LYS A 98 1.74 -9.86 18.90
N ASP A 99 2.86 -9.89 19.58
CA ASP A 99 3.26 -8.93 20.62
C ASP A 99 4.60 -8.27 20.27
N PRO A 100 4.61 -7.21 19.43
CA PRO A 100 5.83 -6.61 18.88
C PRO A 100 6.74 -5.99 19.95
N LYS A 101 6.25 -5.77 21.17
CA LYS A 101 7.05 -5.29 22.29
C LYS A 101 7.92 -6.38 22.94
N GLN A 102 7.43 -7.61 22.93
CA GLN A 102 8.07 -8.75 23.57
C GLN A 102 8.75 -9.69 22.57
N GLU A 103 8.15 -9.82 21.38
CA GLU A 103 8.58 -10.75 20.37
C GLU A 103 9.07 -10.02 19.11
N LYS A 104 10.25 -10.40 18.63
CA LYS A 104 10.82 -9.92 17.37
C LYS A 104 10.85 -11.08 16.39
N VAL A 105 10.23 -10.90 15.24
CA VAL A 105 10.07 -11.96 14.23
C VAL A 105 11.07 -11.88 13.10
N GLY A 106 11.72 -10.74 12.92
CA GLY A 106 12.70 -10.55 11.85
C GLY A 106 13.58 -9.33 12.04
N LYS A 107 14.58 -9.24 11.18
CA LYS A 107 15.51 -8.10 11.10
C LYS A 107 15.67 -7.68 9.64
N ILE A 108 15.82 -6.40 9.40
CA ILE A 108 16.14 -5.83 8.10
C ILE A 108 17.34 -4.91 8.21
N THR A 109 18.10 -4.79 7.13
CA THR A 109 19.22 -3.85 7.04
C THR A 109 18.73 -2.45 6.68
N ILE A 110 19.56 -1.44 7.00
CA ILE A 110 19.26 -0.05 6.67
C ILE A 110 19.15 0.17 5.14
N ASP A 111 19.90 -0.59 4.35
CA ASP A 111 19.86 -0.50 2.89
C ASP A 111 18.54 -1.03 2.33
N GLN A 112 18.03 -2.14 2.88
CA GLN A 112 16.70 -2.65 2.55
C GLN A 112 15.61 -1.65 2.94
N LEU A 113 15.72 -1.04 4.11
CA LEU A 113 14.80 0.01 4.54
C LEU A 113 14.82 1.21 3.60
N ARG A 114 16.01 1.64 3.14
CA ARG A 114 16.18 2.74 2.19
C ARG A 114 15.55 2.42 0.83
N ALA A 115 15.70 1.19 0.33
CA ALA A 115 15.07 0.74 -0.90
C ALA A 115 13.54 0.81 -0.81
N ILE A 116 12.96 0.31 0.29
CA ILE A 116 11.51 0.38 0.55
C ILE A 116 11.05 1.83 0.66
N ALA A 117 11.82 2.69 1.35
CA ALA A 117 11.50 4.11 1.50
C ALA A 117 11.48 4.84 0.15
N THR A 118 12.42 4.54 -0.73
CA THR A 118 12.50 5.10 -2.09
C THR A 118 11.30 4.68 -2.93
N GLU A 119 10.92 3.40 -2.90
CA GLU A 119 9.75 2.90 -3.62
C GLU A 119 8.44 3.53 -3.11
N LYS A 120 8.36 3.76 -1.81
CA LYS A 120 7.15 4.30 -1.16
C LYS A 120 7.05 5.81 -1.18
N LEU A 121 8.12 6.52 -1.48
CA LEU A 121 8.20 7.98 -1.43
C LEU A 121 7.06 8.71 -2.17
N PRO A 122 6.60 8.28 -3.36
CA PRO A 122 5.50 8.93 -4.07
C PRO A 122 4.17 8.97 -3.31
N ASP A 123 3.95 7.99 -2.43
CA ASP A 123 2.69 7.86 -1.66
C ASP A 123 2.78 8.49 -0.26
N LEU A 124 3.98 8.89 0.17
CA LEU A 124 4.22 9.49 1.48
C LEU A 124 4.14 11.03 1.40
N ASN A 125 3.84 11.65 2.52
CA ASN A 125 3.77 13.11 2.66
C ASN A 125 5.13 13.76 3.00
N CYS A 126 6.22 13.02 2.87
CA CYS A 126 7.58 13.49 3.12
C CYS A 126 8.33 13.78 1.82
N THR A 127 9.28 14.69 1.88
CA THR A 127 10.12 15.11 0.74
C THR A 127 11.50 14.45 0.76
N THR A 128 11.96 14.01 1.94
CA THR A 128 13.29 13.42 2.11
C THR A 128 13.21 11.91 2.37
N ILE A 129 14.20 11.18 1.84
CA ILE A 129 14.31 9.72 2.05
C ILE A 129 14.46 9.37 3.54
N GLU A 130 15.19 10.18 4.30
CA GLU A 130 15.37 9.97 5.73
C GLU A 130 14.06 10.04 6.53
N SER A 131 13.19 11.00 6.18
CA SER A 131 11.86 11.09 6.77
C SER A 131 10.99 9.89 6.39
N ALA A 132 11.06 9.43 5.15
CA ALA A 132 10.39 8.22 4.69
C ALA A 132 10.89 6.98 5.45
N MET A 133 12.19 6.85 5.65
CA MET A 133 12.79 5.76 6.44
C MET A 133 12.29 5.75 7.88
N ARG A 134 12.14 6.91 8.53
CA ARG A 134 11.59 7.01 9.89
C ARG A 134 10.12 6.56 9.95
N ILE A 135 9.31 6.94 8.97
CA ILE A 135 7.90 6.51 8.88
C ILE A 135 7.81 4.99 8.76
N ILE A 136 8.59 4.40 7.88
CA ILE A 136 8.60 2.95 7.65
C ILE A 136 9.21 2.20 8.83
N ALA A 137 10.24 2.76 9.48
CA ALA A 137 10.81 2.22 10.71
C ALA A 137 9.78 2.13 11.85
N GLY A 138 8.90 3.14 11.97
CA GLY A 138 7.76 3.09 12.91
C GLY A 138 6.81 1.93 12.61
N THR A 139 6.53 1.67 11.33
CA THR A 139 5.71 0.53 10.92
C THR A 139 6.42 -0.80 11.24
N ALA A 140 7.71 -0.91 10.96
CA ALA A 140 8.51 -2.10 11.26
C ALA A 140 8.53 -2.40 12.77
N ALA A 141 8.71 -1.39 13.60
CA ALA A 141 8.67 -1.53 15.05
C ALA A 141 7.34 -2.10 15.56
N ASN A 142 6.22 -1.66 14.98
CA ASN A 142 4.89 -2.18 15.32
C ASN A 142 4.62 -3.60 14.78
N MET A 143 5.42 -4.06 13.84
CA MET A 143 5.34 -5.43 13.30
C MET A 143 6.30 -6.40 13.99
N GLY A 144 7.14 -5.91 14.91
CA GLY A 144 8.17 -6.72 15.54
C GLY A 144 9.36 -7.02 14.63
N ILE A 145 9.66 -6.13 13.68
CA ILE A 145 10.83 -6.20 12.80
C ILE A 145 11.84 -5.18 13.25
N ASP A 146 13.04 -5.63 13.61
CA ASP A 146 14.13 -4.76 14.00
C ASP A 146 14.92 -4.27 12.78
N ILE A 147 15.48 -3.09 12.90
CA ILE A 147 16.32 -2.46 11.88
C ILE A 147 17.74 -2.35 12.43
N ASP A 148 18.70 -2.80 11.68
CA ASP A 148 20.11 -2.76 12.07
C ASP A 148 20.92 -1.92 11.05
N PRO A 149 21.54 -0.81 11.46
CA PRO A 149 21.47 -0.10 12.75
C PRO A 149 20.11 0.60 12.98
N PRO A 150 19.70 0.85 14.25
CA PRO A 150 18.40 1.43 14.57
C PRO A 150 18.27 2.87 14.05
N VAL A 151 17.23 3.14 13.28
CA VAL A 151 16.90 4.48 12.74
C VAL A 151 16.09 5.31 13.75
N LEU A 152 15.36 4.63 14.63
CA LEU A 152 14.59 5.25 15.70
C LEU A 152 15.41 5.17 17.00
N GLU A 153 15.87 6.31 17.51
CA GLU A 153 16.43 6.35 18.86
C GLU A 153 15.35 6.00 19.89
N PRO A 154 15.64 5.09 20.82
CA PRO A 154 14.72 4.82 21.92
C PRO A 154 14.53 6.14 22.70
N LYS A 155 13.28 6.60 22.81
CA LYS A 155 12.97 7.74 23.69
C LYS A 155 13.48 7.39 25.08
N LYS A 156 14.55 8.04 25.51
CA LYS A 156 14.97 8.02 26.91
C LYS A 156 13.77 8.47 27.72
N LYS A 157 13.20 7.58 28.52
CA LYS A 157 12.30 7.99 29.59
C LYS A 157 13.17 8.82 30.55
N GLU A 158 13.10 10.14 30.46
CA GLU A 158 13.50 10.97 31.56
C GLU A 158 12.58 10.61 32.71
N LEU A 159 13.14 9.87 33.66
CA LEU A 159 12.59 9.76 35.00
C LEU A 159 12.67 11.15 35.60
N VAL A 160 11.55 11.87 35.56
CA VAL A 160 11.38 13.05 36.43
C VAL A 160 11.28 12.51 37.84
N LEU A 161 12.37 12.66 38.57
CA LEU A 161 12.41 12.48 40.03
C LEU A 161 11.70 13.64 40.72
#